data_f78e0b9a5110240d2142c26550067bad
#
_entry.id   f78e0b9a5110240d2142c26550067bad
#
_cell.length_a   1.000
_cell.length_b   1.000
_cell.length_c   1.000
_cell.angle_alpha   90.00
_cell.angle_beta   90.00
_cell.angle_gamma   90.00
#
_symmetry.space_group_name_H-M   'P 1'
#
loop_
_entity.id
_entity.type
_entity.pdbx_description
1 polymer ?
#
loop_
_entity_poly.entity_id
_entity_poly.type
_entity_poly.pdbx_seq_one_letter_code
_entity_poly.pdbx_strand_id
1 'polypeptide(L)'
;LSDLREQIKDVDLRESEEINGNLSIRTAWEKMTEMNTHTLPITRDGMLEGVITKGDIAKSYMDVYDNTMLAKARTQYRNIAAAVEGKVETGNEHGYFQKGKVAIAASGKNLMTRFIEKDDLVIMGDRVDAQQCAIDMDASCMVICQGYPISEDILRQAEKKQIVVIRTPHDTFTAAQHINQS
;
A
#
# COMPACT_ATOMS: atom_id res chain seq x y z
N LEU A 1 23.83 -11.75 2.35
CA LEU A 1 24.03 -11.58 3.81
C LEU A 1 25.03 -10.47 4.16
N SER A 2 26.06 -10.21 3.31
CA SER A 2 27.03 -9.11 3.51
C SER A 2 26.39 -7.74 3.24
N ASP A 3 25.57 -7.60 2.22
CA ASP A 3 24.93 -6.32 1.85
C ASP A 3 23.93 -5.83 2.92
N LEU A 4 23.22 -6.74 3.57
CA LEU A 4 22.32 -6.39 4.67
C LEU A 4 23.09 -5.91 5.90
N ARG A 5 24.27 -6.47 6.16
CA ARG A 5 25.13 -6.04 7.27
C ARG A 5 25.78 -4.67 7.02
N GLU A 6 26.09 -4.33 5.77
CA GLU A 6 26.62 -3.03 5.41
C GLU A 6 25.54 -1.95 5.45
N GLN A 7 24.34 -2.21 4.96
CA GLN A 7 23.22 -1.30 5.04
C GLN A 7 22.78 -1.00 6.49
N ILE A 8 22.92 -1.99 7.37
CA ILE A 8 22.60 -1.82 8.80
C ILE A 8 23.69 -1.05 9.54
N LYS A 9 24.95 -1.08 9.08
CA LYS A 9 26.04 -0.28 9.67
C LYS A 9 25.89 1.21 9.40
N ASP A 10 25.24 1.60 8.31
CA ASP A 10 25.00 3.00 7.96
C ASP A 10 23.76 3.57 8.65
N VAL A 11 22.87 2.74 9.17
CA VAL A 11 21.83 3.18 10.09
C VAL A 11 22.46 3.36 11.45
N ASP A 12 22.48 4.59 11.95
CA ASP A 12 23.06 4.91 13.26
C ASP A 12 22.31 4.13 14.36
N LEU A 13 22.87 2.98 14.71
CA LEU A 13 22.32 2.05 15.72
C LEU A 13 22.28 2.66 17.14
N ARG A 14 22.77 3.90 17.31
CA ARG A 14 22.81 4.58 18.61
C ARG A 14 21.46 5.02 19.11
N GLU A 15 20.44 5.04 18.26
CA GLU A 15 19.04 5.33 18.62
C GLU A 15 18.11 4.13 18.44
N SER A 16 18.63 2.93 18.24
CA SER A 16 17.78 1.74 18.30
C SER A 16 17.34 1.54 19.74
N GLU A 17 16.26 2.21 20.14
CA GLU A 17 15.45 1.68 21.22
C GLU A 17 15.20 0.20 20.91
N GLU A 18 15.57 -0.67 21.84
CA GLU A 18 15.25 -2.09 21.75
C GLU A 18 13.76 -2.21 21.43
N ILE A 19 13.46 -2.54 20.18
CA ILE A 19 12.10 -2.87 19.82
C ILE A 19 11.84 -4.25 20.39
N ASN A 20 11.42 -4.27 21.64
CA ASN A 20 10.89 -5.44 22.28
C ASN A 20 9.80 -6.02 21.38
N GLY A 21 9.73 -7.35 21.25
CA GLY A 21 8.74 -8.05 20.43
C GLY A 21 7.26 -7.75 20.74
N ASN A 22 7.00 -6.79 21.63
CA ASN A 22 5.68 -6.25 22.00
C ASN A 22 5.40 -4.89 21.37
N LEU A 23 6.24 -4.40 20.46
CA LEU A 23 6.00 -3.13 19.78
C LEU A 23 4.76 -3.27 18.88
N SER A 24 3.78 -2.38 19.07
CA SER A 24 2.61 -2.39 18.20
C SER A 24 3.03 -2.04 16.76
N ILE A 25 2.33 -2.62 15.79
CA ILE A 25 2.51 -2.33 14.35
C ILE A 25 2.41 -0.82 14.09
N ARG A 26 1.49 -0.13 14.77
CA ARG A 26 1.33 1.32 14.70
C ARG A 26 2.59 2.06 15.15
N THR A 27 3.19 1.67 16.27
CA THR A 27 4.42 2.30 16.77
C THR A 27 5.59 2.10 15.82
N ALA A 28 5.71 0.90 15.23
CA ALA A 28 6.73 0.62 14.22
C ALA A 28 6.55 1.53 12.98
N TRP A 29 5.31 1.72 12.53
CA TRP A 29 5.00 2.64 11.43
C TRP A 29 5.36 4.09 11.75
N GLU A 30 4.96 4.58 12.93
CA GLU A 30 5.27 5.92 13.40
C GLU A 30 6.79 6.16 13.44
N LYS A 31 7.57 5.21 13.97
CA LYS A 31 9.04 5.28 13.98
C LYS A 31 9.63 5.32 12.58
N MET A 32 9.16 4.50 11.65
CA MET A 32 9.60 4.55 10.26
C MET A 32 9.31 5.89 9.60
N THR A 33 8.18 6.49 9.92
CA THR A 33 7.79 7.80 9.40
C THR A 33 8.67 8.92 9.96
N GLU A 34 8.92 8.93 11.27
CA GLU A 34 9.81 9.88 11.92
C GLU A 34 11.25 9.80 11.39
N MET A 35 11.74 8.59 11.17
CA MET A 35 13.10 8.33 10.67
C MET A 35 13.21 8.47 9.15
N ASN A 36 12.10 8.69 8.45
CA ASN A 36 12.01 8.73 6.99
C ASN A 36 12.64 7.49 6.33
N THR A 37 12.36 6.32 6.87
CA THR A 37 12.87 5.02 6.41
C THR A 37 11.72 4.09 6.03
N HIS A 38 11.98 3.14 5.14
CA HIS A 38 11.04 2.09 4.74
C HIS A 38 11.28 0.77 5.47
N THR A 39 12.33 0.71 6.28
CA THR A 39 12.73 -0.49 7.01
C THR A 39 13.05 -0.15 8.46
N LEU A 40 12.78 -1.08 9.35
CA LEU A 40 13.10 -0.97 10.76
C LEU A 40 13.77 -2.26 11.23
N PRO A 41 15.03 -2.22 11.72
CA PRO A 41 15.68 -3.39 12.26
C PRO A 41 15.05 -3.78 13.61
N ILE A 42 14.85 -5.08 13.81
CA ILE A 42 14.38 -5.65 15.07
C ILE A 42 15.58 -6.30 15.75
N THR A 43 15.86 -5.88 16.96
CA THR A 43 16.93 -6.45 17.78
C THR A 43 16.34 -7.09 19.04
N ARG A 44 16.99 -8.15 19.50
CA ARG A 44 16.74 -8.75 20.80
C ARG A 44 18.07 -8.97 21.48
N ASP A 45 18.22 -8.49 22.72
CA ASP A 45 19.46 -8.59 23.50
C ASP A 45 20.69 -8.05 22.74
N GLY A 46 20.52 -6.95 22.00
CA GLY A 46 21.56 -6.32 21.21
C GLY A 46 21.91 -7.04 19.90
N MET A 47 21.22 -8.13 19.56
CA MET A 47 21.44 -8.88 18.33
C MET A 47 20.29 -8.66 17.33
N LEU A 48 20.66 -8.54 16.05
CA LEU A 48 19.67 -8.39 14.98
C LEU A 48 18.88 -9.69 14.77
N GLU A 49 17.56 -9.64 14.98
CA GLU A 49 16.67 -10.77 14.70
C GLU A 49 16.05 -10.70 13.31
N GLY A 50 15.80 -9.51 12.80
CA GLY A 50 15.17 -9.34 11.50
C GLY A 50 14.98 -7.88 11.14
N VAL A 51 14.30 -7.66 10.01
CA VAL A 51 13.96 -6.34 9.50
C VAL A 51 12.48 -6.32 9.16
N ILE A 52 11.74 -5.33 9.66
CA ILE A 52 10.36 -5.07 9.26
C ILE A 52 10.35 -4.00 8.19
N THR A 53 9.61 -4.22 7.11
CA THR A 53 9.36 -3.22 6.07
C THR A 53 7.98 -2.59 6.23
N LYS A 54 7.76 -1.41 5.64
CA LYS A 54 6.41 -0.82 5.54
C LYS A 54 5.43 -1.76 4.83
N GLY A 55 5.92 -2.51 3.82
CA GLY A 55 5.12 -3.51 3.12
C GLY A 55 4.66 -4.67 4.02
N ASP A 56 5.54 -5.15 4.90
CA ASP A 56 5.20 -6.20 5.88
C ASP A 56 4.11 -5.73 6.85
N ILE A 57 4.21 -4.49 7.32
CA ILE A 57 3.22 -3.88 8.22
C ILE A 57 1.88 -3.75 7.51
N ALA A 58 1.87 -3.22 6.30
CA ALA A 58 0.67 -3.06 5.51
C ALA A 58 -0.01 -4.41 5.24
N LYS A 59 0.78 -5.43 4.86
CA LYS A 59 0.29 -6.78 4.66
C LYS A 59 -0.31 -7.39 5.92
N SER A 60 0.39 -7.29 7.05
CA SER A 60 -0.10 -7.79 8.34
C SER A 60 -1.41 -7.13 8.77
N TYR A 61 -1.53 -5.83 8.55
CA TYR A 61 -2.76 -5.08 8.82
C TYR A 61 -3.92 -5.58 7.96
N MET A 62 -3.67 -5.81 6.66
CA MET A 62 -4.69 -6.30 5.73
C MET A 62 -5.09 -7.75 6.02
N ASP A 63 -4.16 -8.59 6.45
CA ASP A 63 -4.42 -9.99 6.81
C ASP A 63 -5.36 -10.12 8.03
N VAL A 64 -5.29 -9.18 8.97
CA VAL A 64 -6.17 -9.13 10.15
C VAL A 64 -7.60 -8.74 9.79
N TYR A 65 -7.77 -7.88 8.80
CA TYR A 65 -9.07 -7.41 8.32
C TYR A 65 -9.39 -8.07 6.99
N ASP A 66 -10.03 -9.20 6.94
CA ASP A 66 -10.39 -9.89 5.69
C ASP A 66 -10.52 -8.90 4.52
N ASN A 67 -9.48 -8.83 3.69
CA ASN A 67 -9.35 -7.83 2.61
C ASN A 67 -10.37 -7.99 1.47
N THR A 68 -11.26 -8.97 1.58
CA THR A 68 -12.41 -9.17 0.68
C THR A 68 -13.70 -8.53 1.20
N MET A 69 -13.74 -8.03 2.42
CA MET A 69 -14.97 -7.49 3.03
C MET A 69 -15.59 -6.37 2.22
N LEU A 70 -14.79 -5.45 1.68
CA LEU A 70 -15.27 -4.35 0.86
C LEU A 70 -16.02 -4.82 -0.40
N ALA A 71 -15.51 -5.86 -1.06
CA ALA A 71 -16.15 -6.44 -2.21
C ALA A 71 -17.46 -7.14 -1.83
N LYS A 72 -17.47 -7.86 -0.71
CA LYS A 72 -18.69 -8.50 -0.18
C LYS A 72 -19.76 -7.47 0.21
N ALA A 73 -19.33 -6.34 0.78
CA ALA A 73 -20.24 -5.25 1.12
C ALA A 73 -20.73 -4.45 -0.10
N ARG A 74 -20.16 -4.69 -1.29
CA ARG A 74 -20.48 -3.96 -2.53
C ARG A 74 -20.32 -2.46 -2.35
N THR A 75 -19.17 -2.03 -1.85
CA THR A 75 -18.89 -0.64 -1.56
C THR A 75 -18.79 0.18 -2.84
N GLN A 76 -19.49 1.29 -2.89
CA GLN A 76 -19.47 2.19 -4.04
C GLN A 76 -18.13 2.94 -4.12
N TYR A 77 -17.57 3.11 -5.32
CA TYR A 77 -16.26 3.76 -5.49
C TYR A 77 -16.23 5.19 -4.97
N ARG A 78 -17.32 5.94 -5.08
CA ARG A 78 -17.41 7.29 -4.50
C ARG A 78 -17.25 7.29 -2.98
N ASN A 79 -17.72 6.24 -2.31
CA ASN A 79 -17.56 6.10 -0.86
C ASN A 79 -16.12 5.75 -0.49
N ILE A 80 -15.46 4.94 -1.30
CA ILE A 80 -14.03 4.65 -1.15
C ILE A 80 -13.21 5.93 -1.32
N ALA A 81 -13.50 6.71 -2.36
CA ALA A 81 -12.84 8.00 -2.58
C ALA A 81 -13.05 8.96 -1.42
N ALA A 82 -14.28 9.07 -0.91
CA ALA A 82 -14.59 9.91 0.24
C ALA A 82 -13.85 9.46 1.50
N ALA A 83 -13.74 8.15 1.75
CA ALA A 83 -13.04 7.59 2.90
C ALA A 83 -11.55 7.95 2.91
N VAL A 84 -10.92 8.06 1.75
CA VAL A 84 -9.50 8.45 1.62
C VAL A 84 -9.31 9.94 1.31
N GLU A 85 -10.36 10.74 1.38
CA GLU A 85 -10.32 12.15 1.01
C GLU A 85 -9.75 12.36 -0.40
N GLY A 86 -10.06 11.43 -1.30
CA GLY A 86 -9.52 11.37 -2.64
C GLY A 86 -10.48 11.88 -3.70
N LYS A 87 -9.93 12.04 -4.90
CA LYS A 87 -10.66 12.45 -6.10
C LYS A 87 -10.65 11.31 -7.11
N VAL A 88 -11.80 11.01 -7.69
CA VAL A 88 -11.91 10.08 -8.81
C VAL A 88 -11.42 10.77 -10.08
N GLU A 89 -10.36 10.25 -10.68
CA GLU A 89 -9.76 10.79 -11.91
C GLU A 89 -10.30 10.11 -13.17
N THR A 90 -10.61 8.83 -13.10
CA THR A 90 -11.19 8.05 -14.21
C THR A 90 -12.19 7.04 -13.69
N GLY A 91 -13.02 6.54 -14.61
CA GLY A 91 -13.99 5.50 -14.33
C GLY A 91 -15.30 6.02 -13.75
N ASN A 92 -16.21 5.10 -13.43
CA ASN A 92 -17.52 5.42 -12.90
C ASN A 92 -17.52 5.41 -11.37
N GLU A 93 -17.56 6.59 -10.77
CA GLU A 93 -17.62 6.75 -9.31
C GLU A 93 -18.87 6.13 -8.67
N HIS A 94 -19.95 5.99 -9.44
CA HIS A 94 -21.20 5.37 -8.98
C HIS A 94 -21.20 3.86 -9.11
N GLY A 95 -20.17 3.27 -9.70
CA GLY A 95 -19.99 1.83 -9.75
C GLY A 95 -19.63 1.26 -8.37
N TYR A 96 -19.65 -0.06 -8.27
CA TYR A 96 -19.42 -0.79 -7.03
C TYR A 96 -18.19 -1.67 -7.12
N PHE A 97 -17.39 -1.68 -6.06
CA PHE A 97 -16.36 -2.69 -5.88
C PHE A 97 -17.04 -3.98 -5.39
N GLN A 98 -17.15 -4.97 -6.26
CA GLN A 98 -17.95 -6.19 -6.04
C GLN A 98 -17.13 -7.46 -6.00
N LYS A 99 -15.94 -7.44 -6.59
CA LYS A 99 -15.07 -8.61 -6.74
C LYS A 99 -13.62 -8.22 -6.44
N GLY A 100 -12.83 -9.20 -6.08
CA GLY A 100 -11.43 -9.00 -5.80
C GLY A 100 -11.15 -8.66 -4.34
N LYS A 101 -9.90 -8.41 -4.07
CA LYS A 101 -9.39 -8.02 -2.76
C LYS A 101 -8.75 -6.64 -2.82
N VAL A 102 -8.48 -6.08 -1.65
CA VAL A 102 -7.64 -4.89 -1.53
C VAL A 102 -6.19 -5.34 -1.45
N ALA A 103 -5.34 -4.85 -2.35
CA ALA A 103 -3.93 -5.17 -2.41
C ALA A 103 -3.08 -3.90 -2.30
N ILE A 104 -1.91 -4.01 -1.72
CA ILE A 104 -0.94 -2.92 -1.61
C ILE A 104 0.28 -3.24 -2.46
N ALA A 105 0.56 -2.39 -3.45
CA ALA A 105 1.73 -2.50 -4.31
C ALA A 105 2.92 -1.77 -3.68
N ALA A 106 3.45 -2.31 -2.59
CA ALA A 106 4.58 -1.74 -1.86
C ALA A 106 5.94 -2.32 -2.27
N SER A 107 5.96 -3.33 -3.14
CA SER A 107 7.14 -4.12 -3.50
C SER A 107 7.53 -3.93 -4.96
N GLY A 108 8.72 -4.38 -5.34
CA GLY A 108 9.19 -4.34 -6.73
C GLY A 108 8.31 -5.15 -7.70
N LYS A 109 8.44 -4.84 -8.98
CA LYS A 109 7.59 -5.36 -10.08
C LYS A 109 7.38 -6.89 -10.05
N ASN A 110 8.41 -7.65 -9.72
CA ASN A 110 8.33 -9.12 -9.72
C ASN A 110 7.46 -9.70 -8.60
N LEU A 111 7.28 -8.95 -7.50
CA LEU A 111 6.41 -9.35 -6.40
C LEU A 111 4.96 -8.90 -6.63
N MET A 112 4.76 -7.79 -7.33
CA MET A 112 3.42 -7.26 -7.61
C MET A 112 2.59 -8.20 -8.49
N THR A 113 3.19 -8.84 -9.49
CA THR A 113 2.49 -9.80 -10.37
C THR A 113 1.98 -11.03 -9.63
N ARG A 114 2.53 -11.32 -8.44
CA ARG A 114 2.07 -12.43 -7.59
C ARG A 114 0.91 -12.07 -6.68
N PHE A 115 0.71 -10.78 -6.39
CA PHE A 115 -0.25 -10.32 -5.39
C PHE A 115 -1.45 -9.58 -5.98
N ILE A 116 -1.33 -9.04 -7.21
CA ILE A 116 -2.41 -8.37 -7.90
C ILE A 116 -3.12 -9.38 -8.78
N GLU A 117 -4.40 -9.52 -8.57
CA GLU A 117 -5.27 -10.36 -9.38
C GLU A 117 -6.32 -9.50 -10.09
N LYS A 118 -7.00 -10.09 -11.07
CA LYS A 118 -8.10 -9.43 -11.77
C LYS A 118 -9.16 -8.95 -10.77
N ASP A 119 -9.72 -7.80 -11.03
CA ASP A 119 -10.76 -7.13 -10.24
C ASP A 119 -10.30 -6.59 -8.87
N ASP A 120 -9.01 -6.69 -8.52
CA ASP A 120 -8.50 -6.16 -7.27
C ASP A 120 -8.56 -4.62 -7.23
N LEU A 121 -8.70 -4.08 -6.02
CA LEU A 121 -8.42 -2.69 -5.71
C LEU A 121 -6.97 -2.59 -5.25
N VAL A 122 -6.15 -1.80 -5.94
CA VAL A 122 -4.71 -1.72 -5.70
C VAL A 122 -4.34 -0.34 -5.16
N ILE A 123 -3.75 -0.32 -3.98
CA ILE A 123 -3.23 0.89 -3.33
C ILE A 123 -1.75 1.01 -3.66
N MET A 124 -1.31 2.14 -4.21
CA MET A 124 0.05 2.32 -4.70
C MET A 124 0.50 3.78 -4.65
N GLY A 125 1.79 3.99 -4.91
CA GLY A 125 2.39 5.30 -5.05
C GLY A 125 2.54 5.75 -6.50
N ASP A 126 3.61 6.51 -6.78
CA ASP A 126 3.88 7.17 -8.06
C ASP A 126 4.61 6.28 -9.09
N ARG A 127 4.95 5.05 -8.76
CA ARG A 127 5.70 4.17 -9.65
C ARG A 127 4.87 3.77 -10.87
N VAL A 128 5.30 4.21 -12.04
CA VAL A 128 4.61 3.94 -13.31
C VAL A 128 4.57 2.44 -13.63
N ASP A 129 5.63 1.70 -13.30
CA ASP A 129 5.66 0.25 -13.49
C ASP A 129 4.61 -0.49 -12.65
N ALA A 130 4.35 -0.02 -11.43
CA ALA A 130 3.30 -0.54 -10.57
C ALA A 130 1.90 -0.23 -11.14
N GLN A 131 1.69 0.98 -11.57
CA GLN A 131 0.45 1.44 -12.18
C GLN A 131 0.16 0.64 -13.48
N GLN A 132 1.16 0.47 -14.33
CA GLN A 132 1.02 -0.32 -15.55
C GLN A 132 0.71 -1.79 -15.25
N CYS A 133 1.35 -2.37 -14.24
CA CYS A 133 1.07 -3.75 -13.81
C CYS A 133 -0.38 -3.92 -13.39
N ALA A 134 -0.93 -3.00 -12.59
CA ALA A 134 -2.34 -3.04 -12.18
C ALA A 134 -3.30 -2.96 -13.38
N ILE A 135 -2.99 -2.13 -14.37
CA ILE A 135 -3.76 -2.03 -15.61
C ILE A 135 -3.70 -3.34 -16.40
N ASP A 136 -2.50 -3.90 -16.58
CA ASP A 136 -2.28 -5.14 -17.33
C ASP A 136 -2.95 -6.35 -16.67
N MET A 137 -3.08 -6.34 -15.35
CA MET A 137 -3.76 -7.38 -14.58
C MET A 137 -5.28 -7.20 -14.48
N ASP A 138 -5.82 -6.19 -15.15
CA ASP A 138 -7.26 -5.86 -15.12
C ASP A 138 -7.80 -5.58 -13.71
N ALA A 139 -7.07 -4.80 -12.93
CA ALA A 139 -7.56 -4.30 -11.64
C ALA A 139 -8.87 -3.52 -11.81
N SER A 140 -9.72 -3.55 -10.81
CA SER A 140 -10.97 -2.78 -10.83
C SER A 140 -10.77 -1.32 -10.44
N CYS A 141 -9.84 -1.06 -9.54
CA CYS A 141 -9.57 0.27 -9.00
C CYS A 141 -8.09 0.43 -8.64
N MET A 142 -7.56 1.62 -8.87
CA MET A 142 -6.23 2.03 -8.45
C MET A 142 -6.35 3.24 -7.52
N VAL A 143 -5.77 3.15 -6.33
CA VAL A 143 -5.69 4.28 -5.39
C VAL A 143 -4.25 4.78 -5.37
N ILE A 144 -4.03 5.96 -5.94
CA ILE A 144 -2.70 6.59 -6.03
C ILE A 144 -2.52 7.52 -4.85
N CYS A 145 -1.53 7.21 -4.01
CA CYS A 145 -1.29 7.85 -2.73
C CYS A 145 -0.37 9.09 -2.83
N GLN A 146 -0.32 9.86 -1.73
CA GLN A 146 0.55 11.02 -1.53
C GLN A 146 0.32 12.17 -2.51
N GLY A 147 -0.83 12.22 -3.17
CA GLY A 147 -1.16 13.28 -4.12
C GLY A 147 -0.27 13.34 -5.36
N TYR A 148 0.48 12.28 -5.67
CA TYR A 148 1.34 12.24 -6.84
C TYR A 148 0.56 12.49 -8.13
N PRO A 149 1.13 13.23 -9.08
CA PRO A 149 0.54 13.38 -10.39
C PRO A 149 0.52 12.04 -11.13
N ILE A 150 -0.53 11.81 -11.90
CA ILE A 150 -0.71 10.60 -12.69
C ILE A 150 -0.52 10.97 -14.16
N SER A 151 0.29 10.20 -14.90
CA SER A 151 0.54 10.47 -16.30
C SER A 151 -0.74 10.34 -17.14
N GLU A 152 -0.86 11.16 -18.18
CA GLU A 152 -2.01 11.11 -19.09
C GLU A 152 -2.14 9.75 -19.78
N ASP A 153 -1.03 9.09 -20.06
CA ASP A 153 -1.03 7.75 -20.66
C ASP A 153 -1.68 6.71 -19.74
N ILE A 154 -1.32 6.71 -18.45
CA ILE A 154 -1.93 5.83 -17.45
C ILE A 154 -3.42 6.13 -17.31
N LEU A 155 -3.80 7.40 -17.22
CA LEU A 155 -5.22 7.80 -17.14
C LEU A 155 -6.00 7.36 -18.36
N ARG A 156 -5.43 7.49 -19.55
CA ARG A 156 -6.05 7.06 -20.80
C ARG A 156 -6.26 5.56 -20.89
N GLN A 157 -5.25 4.78 -20.48
CA GLN A 157 -5.36 3.31 -20.43
C GLN A 157 -6.42 2.86 -19.42
N ALA A 158 -6.43 3.49 -18.24
CA ALA A 158 -7.43 3.21 -17.20
C ALA A 158 -8.85 3.53 -17.67
N GLU A 159 -9.05 4.68 -18.29
CA GLU A 159 -10.35 5.08 -18.85
C GLU A 159 -10.83 4.08 -19.91
N LYS A 160 -9.96 3.67 -20.82
CA LYS A 160 -10.27 2.71 -21.88
C LYS A 160 -10.71 1.36 -21.32
N LYS A 161 -10.12 0.91 -20.22
CA LYS A 161 -10.49 -0.34 -19.54
C LYS A 161 -11.58 -0.16 -18.48
N GLN A 162 -12.09 1.05 -18.29
CA GLN A 162 -13.06 1.41 -17.24
C GLN A 162 -12.55 1.12 -15.81
N ILE A 163 -11.25 1.26 -15.60
CA ILE A 163 -10.64 1.16 -14.27
C ILE A 163 -10.86 2.48 -13.54
N VAL A 164 -11.34 2.39 -12.31
CA VAL A 164 -11.49 3.57 -11.45
C VAL A 164 -10.13 3.96 -10.88
N VAL A 165 -9.71 5.21 -11.08
CA VAL A 165 -8.49 5.74 -10.50
C VAL A 165 -8.85 6.83 -9.50
N ILE A 166 -8.43 6.63 -8.26
CA ILE A 166 -8.63 7.56 -7.15
C ILE A 166 -7.27 8.11 -6.75
N ARG A 167 -7.13 9.43 -6.67
CA ARG A 167 -5.94 10.09 -6.16
C ARG A 167 -6.21 10.62 -4.77
N THR A 168 -5.39 10.24 -3.79
CA THR A 168 -5.51 10.64 -2.39
C THR A 168 -4.24 11.33 -1.89
N PRO A 169 -4.36 12.35 -1.00
CA PRO A 169 -3.19 12.93 -0.34
C PRO A 169 -2.56 12.02 0.71
N HIS A 170 -3.27 11.01 1.18
CA HIS A 170 -2.80 10.09 2.21
C HIS A 170 -1.68 9.18 1.70
N ASP A 171 -0.84 8.71 2.64
CA ASP A 171 0.10 7.63 2.36
C ASP A 171 -0.61 6.28 2.22
N THR A 172 0.13 5.27 1.76
CA THR A 172 -0.41 3.94 1.47
C THR A 172 -1.05 3.27 2.69
N PHE A 173 -0.43 3.39 3.85
CA PHE A 173 -0.94 2.78 5.08
C PHE A 173 -2.21 3.48 5.55
N THR A 174 -2.22 4.79 5.59
CA THR A 174 -3.39 5.60 5.99
C THR A 174 -4.56 5.36 5.03
N ALA A 175 -4.29 5.32 3.72
CA ALA A 175 -5.31 5.00 2.72
C ALA A 175 -5.89 3.59 2.95
N ALA A 176 -5.05 2.58 3.17
CA ALA A 176 -5.50 1.22 3.46
C ALA A 176 -6.37 1.16 4.72
N GLN A 177 -5.96 1.87 5.77
CA GLN A 177 -6.72 1.93 7.02
C GLN A 177 -8.10 2.56 6.82
N HIS A 178 -8.18 3.67 6.12
CA HIS A 178 -9.46 4.36 5.84
C HIS A 178 -10.36 3.51 4.94
N ILE A 179 -9.81 2.84 3.95
CA ILE A 179 -10.57 1.95 3.06
C ILE A 179 -11.18 0.78 3.85
N ASN A 180 -10.42 0.19 4.77
CA ASN A 180 -10.94 -0.91 5.59
C ASN A 180 -12.04 -0.50 6.57
N GLN A 181 -12.15 0.77 6.88
CA GLN A 181 -13.18 1.31 7.78
C GLN A 181 -14.40 1.87 7.03
N SER A 182 -14.36 1.89 5.69
CA SER A 182 -15.42 2.47 4.86
C SER A 182 -16.64 1.56 4.66
#